data_a6b1b731b2def3b5e160ede50e2d0622
#
_entry.id   a6b1b731b2def3b5e160ede50e2d0622
#
_cell.length_a   1.000
_cell.length_b   1.000
_cell.length_c   1.000
_cell.angle_alpha   90.00
_cell.angle_beta   90.00
_cell.angle_gamma   90.00
#
_symmetry.space_group_name_H-M   'P 1'
#
loop_
_entity.id
_entity.type
_entity.pdbx_description
1 polymer ?
#
loop_
_entity_poly.entity_id
_entity_poly.type
_entity_poly.pdbx_seq_one_letter_code
_entity_poly.pdbx_strand_id
1 'polypeptide(L)'
;ERERTEEERQRAIEDEKDYLKAKGMFFGLVFSDSLICIKVIESVAEMVEEGRMMHHCVGGYHDKANSLILSATIDGKRIETIEVSLTTLKVVQSRGVCNSNTEYHDRIIRLVEDNAGLIQQRMNAA
;
A
#
# COMPACT_ATOMS: atom_id res chain seq x y z
N GLU A 1 10.20 -1.12 24.42
CA GLU A 1 9.11 -0.44 23.74
C GLU A 1 8.51 0.62 24.68
N ARG A 2 8.47 1.86 24.27
CA ARG A 2 7.96 2.93 25.11
C ARG A 2 6.46 3.14 24.93
N GLU A 3 5.83 3.58 25.99
CA GLU A 3 4.42 3.97 25.91
C GLU A 3 4.27 5.28 25.15
N ARG A 4 3.20 5.38 24.37
CA ARG A 4 2.85 6.63 23.69
C ARG A 4 2.30 7.63 24.70
N THR A 5 2.60 8.91 24.48
CA THR A 5 1.92 9.99 25.19
C THR A 5 0.47 10.05 24.72
N GLU A 6 -0.38 10.79 25.46
CA GLU A 6 -1.77 11.01 25.06
C GLU A 6 -1.86 11.71 23.73
N GLU A 7 -0.99 12.70 23.49
CA GLU A 7 -0.95 13.42 22.20
C GLU A 7 -0.60 12.50 21.04
N GLU A 8 0.36 11.58 21.25
CA GLU A 8 0.75 10.61 20.23
C GLU A 8 -0.39 9.63 19.92
N ARG A 9 -1.11 9.17 20.95
CA ARG A 9 -2.26 8.29 20.79
C ARG A 9 -3.37 8.98 20.01
N GLN A 10 -3.64 10.24 20.34
CA GLN A 10 -4.69 11.02 19.67
C GLN A 10 -4.35 11.24 18.21
N ARG A 11 -3.08 11.56 17.90
CA ARG A 11 -2.61 11.74 16.53
C ARG A 11 -2.74 10.44 15.72
N ALA A 12 -2.42 9.30 16.34
CA ALA A 12 -2.55 8.01 15.67
C ALA A 12 -4.01 7.71 15.31
N ILE A 13 -4.95 8.06 16.19
CA ILE A 13 -6.38 7.92 15.91
C ILE A 13 -6.80 8.81 14.75
N GLU A 14 -6.36 10.06 14.74
CA GLU A 14 -6.68 11.01 13.66
C GLU A 14 -6.10 10.55 12.32
N ASP A 15 -4.85 10.08 12.31
CA ASP A 15 -4.22 9.57 11.09
C ASP A 15 -5.00 8.39 10.51
N GLU A 16 -5.50 7.48 11.36
CA GLU A 16 -6.30 6.35 10.88
C GLU A 16 -7.64 6.79 10.32
N LYS A 17 -8.29 7.78 10.95
CA LYS A 17 -9.54 8.36 10.43
C LYS A 17 -9.33 9.01 9.07
N ASP A 18 -8.26 9.79 8.94
CA ASP A 18 -7.95 10.49 7.70
C ASP A 18 -7.63 9.49 6.59
N TYR A 19 -6.90 8.43 6.91
CA TYR A 19 -6.56 7.39 5.95
C TYR A 19 -7.81 6.64 5.46
N LEU A 20 -8.68 6.25 6.39
CA LEU A 20 -9.94 5.59 6.04
C LEU A 20 -10.80 6.49 5.13
N LYS A 21 -10.88 7.77 5.45
CA LYS A 21 -11.65 8.72 4.67
C LYS A 21 -11.07 8.89 3.26
N ALA A 22 -9.74 8.95 3.14
CA ALA A 22 -9.07 9.18 1.87
C ALA A 22 -8.99 7.93 1.00
N LYS A 23 -8.75 6.76 1.58
CA LYS A 23 -8.42 5.54 0.85
C LYS A 23 -9.41 4.39 1.08
N GLY A 24 -10.39 4.56 1.95
CA GLY A 24 -11.33 3.50 2.29
C GLY A 24 -12.08 2.92 1.09
N MET A 25 -12.30 3.73 0.04
CA MET A 25 -12.96 3.27 -1.17
C MET A 25 -12.19 2.14 -1.87
N PHE A 26 -10.88 2.02 -1.63
CA PHE A 26 -10.04 1.00 -2.26
C PHE A 26 -9.89 -0.26 -1.41
N PHE A 27 -10.37 -0.24 -0.17
CA PHE A 27 -10.22 -1.38 0.73
C PHE A 27 -10.91 -2.62 0.18
N GLY A 28 -10.26 -3.76 0.34
CA GLY A 28 -10.76 -5.03 -0.20
C GLY A 28 -10.30 -5.35 -1.61
N LEU A 29 -9.66 -4.40 -2.31
CA LEU A 29 -9.08 -4.70 -3.62
C LEU A 29 -7.93 -5.70 -3.48
N VAL A 30 -7.99 -6.75 -4.28
CA VAL A 30 -6.95 -7.79 -4.33
C VAL A 30 -6.67 -8.10 -5.80
N PHE A 31 -5.40 -8.05 -6.18
CA PHE A 31 -4.95 -8.48 -7.49
C PHE A 31 -4.07 -9.70 -7.29
N SER A 32 -4.45 -10.82 -7.85
CA SER A 32 -3.68 -12.05 -7.63
C SER A 32 -3.55 -12.86 -8.92
N ASP A 33 -2.47 -13.62 -8.98
CA ASP A 33 -2.28 -14.64 -10.00
C ASP A 33 -2.01 -15.98 -9.30
N SER A 34 -1.44 -16.94 -10.00
CA SER A 34 -1.19 -18.27 -9.43
C SER A 34 -0.14 -18.27 -8.29
N LEU A 35 0.59 -17.18 -8.12
CA LEU A 35 1.70 -17.12 -7.14
C LEU A 35 1.59 -15.89 -6.24
N ILE A 36 1.37 -14.71 -6.81
CA ILE A 36 1.47 -13.43 -6.12
C ILE A 36 0.08 -12.95 -5.72
N CYS A 37 -0.03 -12.43 -4.50
CA CYS A 37 -1.24 -11.77 -4.00
C CYS A 37 -0.88 -10.33 -3.65
N ILE A 38 -1.59 -9.37 -4.26
CA ILE A 38 -1.36 -7.94 -4.03
C ILE A 38 -2.63 -7.35 -3.42
N LYS A 39 -2.47 -6.71 -2.26
CA LYS A 39 -3.58 -6.10 -1.52
C LYS A 39 -3.28 -4.65 -1.21
N VAL A 40 -4.32 -3.82 -1.22
CA VAL A 40 -4.25 -2.45 -0.71
C VAL A 40 -3.93 -2.51 0.78
N ILE A 41 -3.02 -1.66 1.24
CA ILE A 41 -2.74 -1.50 2.66
C ILE A 41 -3.89 -0.69 3.28
N GLU A 42 -4.52 -1.23 4.34
CA GLU A 42 -5.80 -0.74 4.82
C GLU A 42 -5.73 0.04 6.12
N SER A 43 -4.52 0.30 6.62
CA SER A 43 -4.36 1.13 7.82
C SER A 43 -2.98 1.79 7.83
N VAL A 44 -2.88 2.88 8.58
CA VAL A 44 -1.59 3.54 8.82
C VAL A 44 -0.66 2.60 9.60
N ALA A 45 -1.21 1.89 10.58
CA ALA A 45 -0.43 0.93 11.37
C ALA A 45 0.17 -0.17 10.48
N GLU A 46 -0.61 -0.69 9.54
CA GLU A 46 -0.14 -1.71 8.59
C GLU A 46 0.95 -1.14 7.67
N MET A 47 0.81 0.12 7.25
CA MET A 47 1.80 0.79 6.41
C MET A 47 3.12 0.98 7.14
N VAL A 48 3.06 1.35 8.42
CA VAL A 48 4.25 1.46 9.28
C VAL A 48 4.92 0.10 9.42
N GLU A 49 4.13 -0.95 9.64
CA GLU A 49 4.64 -2.32 9.74
C GLU A 49 5.30 -2.77 8.44
N GLU A 50 4.70 -2.45 7.29
CA GLU A 50 5.28 -2.73 5.98
C GLU A 50 6.67 -2.10 5.85
N GLY A 51 6.80 -0.82 6.18
CA GLY A 51 8.08 -0.11 6.14
C GLY A 51 9.12 -0.73 7.07
N ARG A 52 8.69 -1.10 8.28
CA ARG A 52 9.57 -1.72 9.26
C ARG A 52 10.07 -3.09 8.78
N MET A 53 9.18 -3.92 8.27
CA MET A 53 9.52 -5.28 7.82
C MET A 53 10.35 -5.27 6.54
N MET A 54 10.10 -4.30 5.66
CA MET A 54 10.77 -4.20 4.36
C MET A 54 12.01 -3.30 4.38
N HIS A 55 12.29 -2.66 5.54
CA HIS A 55 13.41 -1.74 5.71
C HIS A 55 13.41 -0.64 4.64
N HIS A 56 12.28 0.03 4.48
CA HIS A 56 12.15 1.20 3.60
C HIS A 56 11.17 2.22 4.19
N CYS A 57 10.97 3.34 3.50
CA CYS A 57 10.33 4.53 4.07
C CYS A 57 8.82 4.62 3.85
N VAL A 58 8.15 3.56 3.41
CA VAL A 58 6.73 3.63 3.05
C VAL A 58 5.82 4.00 4.24
N GLY A 59 6.28 3.77 5.46
CA GLY A 59 5.49 4.09 6.66
C GLY A 59 4.96 5.51 6.71
N GLY A 60 5.64 6.46 6.04
CA GLY A 60 5.22 7.85 5.97
C GLY A 60 4.34 8.20 4.77
N TYR A 61 3.96 7.22 3.95
CA TYR A 61 3.22 7.48 2.71
C TYR A 61 1.70 7.52 2.90
N HIS A 62 1.19 7.33 4.11
CA HIS A 62 -0.24 7.28 4.38
C HIS A 62 -0.97 8.59 4.04
N ASP A 63 -0.28 9.72 4.05
CA ASP A 63 -0.87 11.03 3.77
C ASP A 63 -0.63 11.53 2.34
N LYS A 64 -0.04 10.72 1.47
CA LYS A 64 0.13 11.08 0.05
C LYS A 64 -1.22 10.99 -0.67
N ALA A 65 -1.83 12.15 -0.91
CA ALA A 65 -3.20 12.22 -1.42
C ALA A 65 -3.39 11.53 -2.76
N ASN A 66 -2.39 11.56 -3.62
CA ASN A 66 -2.48 11.05 -4.99
C ASN A 66 -1.83 9.68 -5.17
N SER A 67 -1.58 8.97 -4.08
CA SER A 67 -0.92 7.67 -4.13
C SER A 67 -1.75 6.59 -3.44
N LEU A 68 -1.78 5.41 -4.03
CA LEU A 68 -2.34 4.21 -3.42
C LEU A 68 -1.19 3.24 -3.16
N ILE A 69 -1.12 2.73 -1.94
CA ILE A 69 -0.04 1.84 -1.53
C ILE A 69 -0.59 0.41 -1.38
N LEU A 70 0.09 -0.53 -2.05
CA LEU A 70 -0.28 -1.94 -2.02
C LEU A 70 0.93 -2.77 -1.59
N SER A 71 0.65 -3.95 -1.06
CA SER A 71 1.69 -4.90 -0.67
C SER A 71 1.54 -6.19 -1.47
N ALA A 72 2.62 -6.62 -2.10
CA ALA A 72 2.69 -7.90 -2.82
C ALA A 72 3.27 -8.96 -1.90
N THR A 73 2.59 -10.10 -1.80
CA THR A 73 3.03 -11.22 -0.97
C THR A 73 3.02 -12.53 -1.75
N ILE A 74 3.85 -13.47 -1.31
CA ILE A 74 3.82 -14.86 -1.75
C ILE A 74 3.72 -15.71 -0.48
N ASP A 75 2.67 -16.51 -0.37
CA ASP A 75 2.41 -17.33 0.83
C ASP A 75 2.48 -16.50 2.12
N GLY A 76 1.94 -15.28 2.08
CA GLY A 76 1.91 -14.38 3.22
C GLY A 76 3.20 -13.62 3.49
N LYS A 77 4.27 -13.91 2.76
CA LYS A 77 5.56 -13.23 2.93
C LYS A 77 5.61 -11.99 2.03
N ARG A 78 5.96 -10.84 2.60
CA ARG A 78 6.08 -9.58 1.86
C ARG A 78 7.22 -9.65 0.84
N ILE A 79 6.94 -9.30 -0.40
CA ILE A 79 7.88 -9.34 -1.52
C ILE A 79 8.24 -7.93 -1.97
N GLU A 80 7.25 -7.12 -2.33
CA GLU A 80 7.45 -5.72 -2.73
C GLU A 80 6.28 -4.87 -2.25
N THR A 81 6.56 -3.60 -2.01
CA THR A 81 5.56 -2.57 -1.71
C THR A 81 5.42 -1.69 -2.94
N ILE A 82 4.18 -1.44 -3.38
CA ILE A 82 3.89 -0.76 -4.62
C ILE A 82 3.21 0.58 -4.34
N GLU A 83 3.68 1.63 -5.00
CA GLU A 83 3.00 2.93 -5.05
C GLU A 83 2.42 3.14 -6.43
N VAL A 84 1.10 3.38 -6.50
CA VAL A 84 0.37 3.65 -7.74
C VAL A 84 -0.09 5.10 -7.72
N SER A 85 0.10 5.82 -8.83
CA SER A 85 -0.47 7.16 -8.97
C SER A 85 -1.97 7.06 -9.22
N LEU A 86 -2.76 7.77 -8.44
CA LEU A 86 -4.21 7.83 -8.64
C LEU A 86 -4.59 8.77 -9.81
N THR A 87 -3.65 9.54 -10.32
CA THR A 87 -3.85 10.38 -11.51
C THR A 87 -3.65 9.58 -12.79
N THR A 88 -2.52 8.87 -12.88
CA THR A 88 -2.15 8.15 -14.12
C THR A 88 -2.53 6.68 -14.11
N LEU A 89 -2.80 6.11 -12.92
CA LEU A 89 -3.04 4.69 -12.69
C LEU A 89 -1.85 3.81 -13.09
N LYS A 90 -0.65 4.40 -13.06
CA LYS A 90 0.62 3.70 -13.32
C LYS A 90 1.38 3.49 -12.03
N VAL A 91 2.17 2.44 -11.98
CA VAL A 91 3.08 2.21 -10.86
C VAL A 91 4.16 3.29 -10.89
N VAL A 92 4.28 4.01 -9.77
CA VAL A 92 5.33 5.02 -9.57
C VAL A 92 6.61 4.34 -9.14
N GLN A 93 6.49 3.39 -8.22
CA GLN A 93 7.61 2.58 -7.75
C GLN A 93 7.08 1.28 -7.13
N SER A 94 7.92 0.26 -7.15
CA SER A 94 7.68 -0.98 -6.43
C SER A 94 9.03 -1.46 -5.91
N ARG A 95 9.13 -1.65 -4.59
CA ARG A 95 10.40 -1.91 -3.91
C ARG A 95 10.29 -3.08 -2.95
N GLY A 96 11.28 -3.97 -3.02
CA GLY A 96 11.46 -5.03 -2.06
C GLY A 96 12.27 -4.58 -0.85
N VAL A 97 12.77 -5.54 -0.08
CA VAL A 97 13.58 -5.28 1.12
C VAL A 97 14.75 -4.37 0.77
N CYS A 98 14.98 -3.33 1.58
CA CYS A 98 16.04 -2.35 1.39
C CYS A 98 15.98 -1.66 0.02
N ASN A 99 14.77 -1.42 -0.49
CA ASN A 99 14.52 -0.75 -1.77
C ASN A 99 15.08 -1.52 -2.99
N SER A 100 15.23 -2.84 -2.89
CA SER A 100 15.67 -3.66 -4.00
C SER A 100 14.53 -3.99 -4.97
N ASN A 101 14.87 -4.39 -6.18
CA ASN A 101 13.92 -5.02 -7.10
C ASN A 101 14.07 -6.54 -6.95
N THR A 102 12.96 -7.23 -6.75
CA THR A 102 12.98 -8.69 -6.67
C THR A 102 12.89 -9.30 -8.07
N GLU A 103 13.08 -10.62 -8.15
CA GLU A 103 12.86 -11.34 -9.41
C GLU A 103 11.41 -11.25 -9.92
N TYR A 104 10.47 -10.89 -9.04
CA TYR A 104 9.05 -10.77 -9.39
C TYR A 104 8.65 -9.34 -9.77
N HIS A 105 9.59 -8.41 -9.81
CA HIS A 105 9.33 -6.98 -9.97
C HIS A 105 8.46 -6.68 -11.19
N ASP A 106 8.86 -7.14 -12.37
CA ASP A 106 8.12 -6.86 -13.60
C ASP A 106 6.74 -7.51 -13.60
N ARG A 107 6.64 -8.71 -13.04
CA ARG A 107 5.37 -9.44 -12.92
C ARG A 107 4.41 -8.71 -11.99
N ILE A 108 4.91 -8.17 -10.89
CA ILE A 108 4.12 -7.36 -9.94
C ILE A 108 3.58 -6.12 -10.63
N ILE A 109 4.44 -5.38 -11.34
CA ILE A 109 4.03 -4.16 -12.04
C ILE A 109 2.93 -4.47 -13.06
N ARG A 110 3.11 -5.51 -13.86
CA ARG A 110 2.10 -5.92 -14.84
C ARG A 110 0.78 -6.29 -14.17
N LEU A 111 0.83 -7.05 -13.09
CA LEU A 111 -0.38 -7.47 -12.39
C LEU A 111 -1.17 -6.28 -11.87
N VAL A 112 -0.49 -5.27 -11.33
CA VAL A 112 -1.13 -4.05 -10.87
C VAL A 112 -1.69 -3.25 -12.05
N GLU A 113 -0.89 -3.01 -13.08
CA GLU A 113 -1.30 -2.14 -14.19
C GLU A 113 -2.40 -2.79 -15.05
N ASP A 114 -2.38 -4.10 -15.19
CA ASP A 114 -3.45 -4.83 -15.89
C ASP A 114 -4.78 -4.75 -15.14
N ASN A 115 -4.74 -4.53 -13.83
CA ASN A 115 -5.93 -4.42 -12.99
C ASN A 115 -6.26 -2.97 -12.58
N ALA A 116 -5.59 -1.99 -13.18
CA ALA A 116 -5.80 -0.57 -12.83
C ALA A 116 -7.24 -0.11 -13.04
N GLY A 117 -7.97 -0.76 -13.94
CA GLY A 117 -9.39 -0.49 -14.16
C GLY A 117 -10.24 -0.70 -12.90
N LEU A 118 -9.85 -1.63 -12.02
CA LEU A 118 -10.56 -1.86 -10.77
C LEU A 118 -10.34 -0.71 -9.79
N ILE A 119 -9.16 -0.09 -9.82
CA ILE A 119 -8.89 1.12 -9.04
C ILE A 119 -9.79 2.25 -9.54
N GLN A 120 -9.85 2.44 -10.86
CA GLN A 120 -10.68 3.47 -11.48
C GLN A 120 -12.17 3.28 -11.12
N GLN A 121 -12.66 2.04 -11.15
CA GLN A 121 -14.04 1.74 -10.79
C GLN A 121 -14.37 2.17 -9.36
N ARG A 122 -13.45 1.95 -8.41
CA ARG A 122 -13.65 2.37 -7.03
C ARG A 122 -13.71 3.90 -6.91
N MET A 123 -12.87 4.60 -7.65
CA MET A 123 -12.91 6.07 -7.67
C MET A 123 -14.22 6.58 -8.26
N ASN A 124 -14.70 5.96 -9.33
CA ASN A 124 -15.94 6.37 -9.99
C ASN A 124 -17.18 6.11 -9.12
N ALA A 125 -17.13 5.10 -8.27
CA ALA A 125 -18.24 4.73 -7.38
C ALA A 125 -18.28 5.54 -6.09
N ALA A 126 -17.22 6.29 -5.79
CA ALA A 126 -17.12 7.05 -4.55
C ALA A 126 -17.97 8.32 -4.56
#